data_078ba303cbcb542815af62a8260eeff2
#
_entry.id   078ba303cbcb542815af62a8260eeff2
#
_cell.length_a   1.000
_cell.length_b   1.000
_cell.length_c   1.000
_cell.angle_alpha   90.00
_cell.angle_beta   90.00
_cell.angle_gamma   90.00
#
_symmetry.space_group_name_H-M   'P 1'
#
loop_
_entity.id
_entity.type
_entity.pdbx_description
1 polymer ?
#
loop_
_entity_poly.entity_id
_entity_poly.type
_entity_poly.pdbx_seq_one_letter_code
_entity_poly.pdbx_strand_id
1 'polypeptide(L)'
;MWVFLGDTMTLSVISAGFGRTGTMSLKLALEQLGHGPCHHMIEVIENGAAQVPLWNDALADNPDFNAIYAGYNSAVDWPTAAFWQELATAYPDARIILSTRSAESWYKSISETILATVWAPEKWPAPAVEWFKMVTKVLERSFGDAKDKDAIIAAYTAHEAAVKAAIPAERLLVHSAKDGWEPLCKFLGVPVPAEPYPRTNSKEEFFEHMKEADDM
;
A
#
# COMPACT_ATOMS: atom_id res chain seq x y z
N MET A 1 13.75 -39.43 -2.75
CA MET A 1 12.45 -38.75 -2.59
C MET A 1 12.79 -37.28 -2.30
N TRP A 2 12.80 -36.45 -3.34
CA TRP A 2 13.06 -35.04 -3.21
C TRP A 2 11.79 -34.38 -2.68
N VAL A 3 11.84 -33.89 -1.45
CA VAL A 3 10.79 -33.04 -0.91
C VAL A 3 11.02 -31.67 -1.56
N PHE A 4 10.17 -31.29 -2.50
CA PHE A 4 10.03 -29.89 -2.88
C PHE A 4 9.49 -29.16 -1.65
N LEU A 5 10.38 -28.56 -0.89
CA LEU A 5 10.01 -27.45 -0.01
C LEU A 5 9.56 -26.35 -0.99
N GLY A 6 8.24 -26.19 -1.11
CA GLY A 6 7.69 -25.07 -1.85
C GLY A 6 8.33 -23.80 -1.28
N ASP A 7 9.00 -23.05 -2.13
CA ASP A 7 9.45 -21.70 -1.79
C ASP A 7 8.19 -20.93 -1.34
N THR A 8 8.03 -20.78 -0.04
CA THR A 8 7.09 -19.81 0.49
C THR A 8 7.62 -18.47 0.04
N MET A 9 7.01 -17.90 -1.00
CA MET A 9 7.37 -16.57 -1.46
C MET A 9 7.23 -15.62 -0.27
N THR A 10 8.35 -15.04 0.15
CA THR A 10 8.39 -14.06 1.24
C THR A 10 8.47 -12.68 0.63
N LEU A 11 7.80 -11.70 1.23
CA LEU A 11 7.92 -10.32 0.75
C LEU A 11 9.37 -9.86 0.80
N SER A 12 9.92 -9.49 -0.35
CA SER A 12 11.27 -8.94 -0.49
C SER A 12 11.28 -7.41 -0.38
N VAL A 13 10.15 -6.76 -0.71
CA VAL A 13 9.97 -5.30 -0.64
C VAL A 13 8.59 -4.97 -0.06
N ILE A 14 8.57 -4.07 0.92
CA ILE A 14 7.35 -3.60 1.56
C ILE A 14 7.32 -2.07 1.53
N SER A 15 6.23 -1.46 1.06
CA SER A 15 6.04 -0.02 1.18
C SER A 15 5.24 0.32 2.44
N ALA A 16 5.84 1.18 3.26
CA ALA A 16 5.18 1.80 4.40
C ALA A 16 4.45 3.11 4.04
N GLY A 17 4.54 3.56 2.79
CA GLY A 17 3.87 4.79 2.36
C GLY A 17 2.36 4.61 2.20
N PHE A 18 1.60 5.57 2.72
CA PHE A 18 0.13 5.56 2.61
C PHE A 18 -0.35 5.67 1.16
N GLY A 19 -1.56 5.23 0.91
CA GLY A 19 -2.23 5.43 -0.37
C GLY A 19 -2.17 6.89 -0.83
N ARG A 20 -2.21 7.12 -2.14
CA ARG A 20 -2.06 8.44 -2.80
C ARG A 20 -0.66 9.05 -2.71
N THR A 21 0.37 8.32 -2.31
CA THR A 21 1.78 8.74 -2.38
C THR A 21 2.49 8.27 -3.67
N GLY A 22 1.73 7.77 -4.66
CA GLY A 22 2.26 7.21 -5.91
C GLY A 22 2.46 5.69 -5.85
N THR A 23 1.66 5.01 -5.04
CA THR A 23 1.75 3.57 -4.76
C THR A 23 1.51 2.71 -6.01
N MET A 24 0.59 3.09 -6.92
CA MET A 24 0.38 2.37 -8.17
C MET A 24 1.60 2.48 -9.10
N SER A 25 2.18 3.68 -9.22
CA SER A 25 3.44 3.85 -9.97
C SER A 25 4.58 3.00 -9.36
N LEU A 26 4.66 2.93 -8.04
CA LEU A 26 5.64 2.09 -7.33
C LEU A 26 5.38 0.60 -7.56
N LYS A 27 4.10 0.16 -7.52
CA LYS A 27 3.73 -1.23 -7.86
C LYS A 27 4.27 -1.63 -9.23
N LEU A 28 3.92 -0.86 -10.26
CA LEU A 28 4.35 -1.13 -11.63
C LEU A 28 5.88 -1.09 -11.77
N ALA A 29 6.54 -0.17 -11.06
CA ALA A 29 7.99 -0.09 -11.04
C ALA A 29 8.62 -1.34 -10.40
N LEU A 30 8.13 -1.82 -9.28
CA LEU A 30 8.61 -3.02 -8.61
C LEU A 30 8.42 -4.27 -9.49
N GLU A 31 7.29 -4.40 -10.15
CA GLU A 31 7.01 -5.50 -11.07
C GLU A 31 7.96 -5.48 -12.28
N GLN A 32 8.20 -4.30 -12.87
CA GLN A 32 9.16 -4.16 -13.96
C GLN A 32 10.61 -4.49 -13.54
N LEU A 33 10.96 -4.24 -12.28
CA LEU A 33 12.27 -4.54 -11.71
C LEU A 33 12.42 -6.00 -11.24
N GLY A 34 11.41 -6.86 -11.45
CA GLY A 34 11.45 -8.28 -11.07
C GLY A 34 11.08 -8.55 -9.61
N HIS A 35 10.51 -7.58 -8.90
CA HIS A 35 9.95 -7.72 -7.56
C HIS A 35 8.43 -7.97 -7.55
N GLY A 36 7.87 -8.38 -8.67
CA GLY A 36 6.46 -8.79 -8.78
C GLY A 36 6.23 -10.28 -8.47
N PRO A 37 4.96 -10.69 -8.33
CA PRO A 37 3.77 -9.83 -8.25
C PRO A 37 3.77 -8.91 -7.03
N CYS A 38 3.15 -7.73 -7.16
CA CYS A 38 3.13 -6.72 -6.11
C CYS A 38 1.69 -6.53 -5.61
N HIS A 39 1.46 -6.78 -4.31
CA HIS A 39 0.18 -6.55 -3.65
C HIS A 39 -0.10 -5.05 -3.50
N HIS A 40 -1.33 -4.65 -3.78
CA HIS A 40 -1.83 -3.27 -3.70
C HIS A 40 -3.34 -3.32 -3.37
N MET A 41 -3.97 -2.19 -3.04
CA MET A 41 -5.42 -2.16 -2.81
C MET A 41 -6.23 -2.70 -4.00
N ILE A 42 -5.71 -2.59 -5.23
CA ILE A 42 -6.43 -3.09 -6.41
C ILE A 42 -6.61 -4.61 -6.35
N GLU A 43 -5.62 -5.37 -5.86
CA GLU A 43 -5.73 -6.81 -5.66
C GLU A 43 -6.76 -7.15 -4.57
N VAL A 44 -6.91 -6.28 -3.56
CA VAL A 44 -7.95 -6.44 -2.54
C VAL A 44 -9.34 -6.18 -3.11
N ILE A 45 -9.47 -5.24 -4.05
CA ILE A 45 -10.72 -4.98 -4.76
C ILE A 45 -11.07 -6.16 -5.66
N GLU A 46 -10.15 -6.58 -6.52
CA GLU A 46 -10.36 -7.66 -7.49
C GLU A 46 -10.62 -9.02 -6.84
N ASN A 47 -10.01 -9.27 -5.68
CA ASN A 47 -10.12 -10.54 -4.95
C ASN A 47 -10.85 -10.37 -3.60
N GLY A 48 -11.82 -9.48 -3.53
CA GLY A 48 -12.48 -9.07 -2.28
C GLY A 48 -13.02 -10.22 -1.45
N ALA A 49 -13.61 -11.24 -2.08
CA ALA A 49 -14.15 -12.40 -1.39
C ALA A 49 -13.07 -13.19 -0.59
N ALA A 50 -11.83 -13.22 -1.08
CA ALA A 50 -10.72 -13.87 -0.38
C ALA A 50 -9.97 -12.91 0.54
N GLN A 51 -9.72 -11.67 0.09
CA GLN A 51 -8.84 -10.73 0.77
C GLN A 51 -9.53 -10.00 1.95
N VAL A 52 -10.79 -9.60 1.82
CA VAL A 52 -11.49 -8.82 2.86
C VAL A 52 -11.58 -9.57 4.19
N PRO A 53 -11.92 -10.88 4.25
CA PRO A 53 -11.88 -11.62 5.50
C PRO A 53 -10.51 -11.65 6.16
N LEU A 54 -9.44 -11.91 5.39
CA LEU A 54 -8.06 -11.95 5.91
C LEU A 54 -7.63 -10.60 6.50
N TRP A 55 -7.97 -9.50 5.85
CA TRP A 55 -7.70 -8.17 6.37
C TRP A 55 -8.56 -7.82 7.60
N ASN A 56 -9.80 -8.29 7.67
CA ASN A 56 -10.63 -8.13 8.86
C ASN A 56 -10.05 -8.89 10.06
N ASP A 57 -9.51 -10.10 9.86
CA ASP A 57 -8.82 -10.86 10.90
C ASP A 57 -7.54 -10.12 11.35
N ALA A 58 -6.77 -9.57 10.41
CA ALA A 58 -5.60 -8.77 10.74
C ALA A 58 -5.96 -7.51 11.55
N LEU A 59 -7.05 -6.83 11.21
CA LEU A 59 -7.57 -5.68 11.95
C LEU A 59 -8.13 -6.04 13.32
N ALA A 60 -8.41 -7.32 13.57
CA ALA A 60 -8.79 -7.88 14.87
C ALA A 60 -7.59 -8.48 15.64
N ASP A 61 -6.36 -8.02 15.34
CA ASP A 61 -5.10 -8.45 15.95
C ASP A 61 -4.76 -9.96 15.74
N ASN A 62 -5.28 -10.56 14.67
CA ASN A 62 -5.00 -11.95 14.30
C ASN A 62 -4.54 -12.05 12.81
N PRO A 63 -3.40 -11.44 12.41
CA PRO A 63 -2.96 -11.42 11.04
C PRO A 63 -2.36 -12.76 10.60
N ASP A 64 -2.84 -13.29 9.47
CA ASP A 64 -2.14 -14.32 8.70
C ASP A 64 -1.48 -13.69 7.46
N PHE A 65 -0.30 -13.10 7.65
CA PHE A 65 0.43 -12.45 6.56
C PHE A 65 0.86 -13.45 5.48
N ASN A 66 1.03 -14.74 5.80
CA ASN A 66 1.35 -15.75 4.79
C ASN A 66 0.15 -15.99 3.86
N ALA A 67 -1.06 -16.00 4.39
CA ALA A 67 -2.27 -16.13 3.57
C ALA A 67 -2.54 -14.84 2.78
N ILE A 68 -2.39 -13.66 3.39
CA ILE A 68 -2.60 -12.35 2.75
C ILE A 68 -1.69 -12.17 1.55
N TYR A 69 -0.40 -12.50 1.71
CA TYR A 69 0.62 -12.26 0.67
C TYR A 69 1.02 -13.52 -0.10
N ALA A 70 0.18 -14.57 -0.06
CA ALA A 70 0.45 -15.78 -0.83
C ALA A 70 0.58 -15.46 -2.33
N GLY A 71 1.76 -15.76 -2.90
CA GLY A 71 2.04 -15.49 -4.31
C GLY A 71 2.57 -14.08 -4.62
N TYR A 72 2.71 -13.19 -3.63
CA TYR A 72 3.27 -11.85 -3.81
C TYR A 72 4.72 -11.79 -3.34
N ASN A 73 5.56 -11.07 -4.08
CA ASN A 73 6.96 -10.82 -3.75
C ASN A 73 7.19 -9.41 -3.17
N SER A 74 6.29 -8.48 -3.43
CA SER A 74 6.28 -7.15 -2.84
C SER A 74 4.88 -6.69 -2.47
N ALA A 75 4.79 -5.67 -1.60
CA ALA A 75 3.50 -5.12 -1.18
C ALA A 75 3.60 -3.60 -0.96
N VAL A 76 2.61 -2.88 -1.45
CA VAL A 76 2.52 -1.42 -1.38
C VAL A 76 1.09 -0.99 -1.05
N ASP A 77 0.89 0.30 -0.77
CA ASP A 77 -0.42 0.90 -0.52
C ASP A 77 -1.07 0.42 0.79
N TRP A 78 -2.33 0.82 1.01
CA TRP A 78 -3.18 0.18 2.01
C TRP A 78 -3.72 -1.16 1.49
N PRO A 79 -4.03 -2.12 2.37
CA PRO A 79 -3.89 -2.09 3.84
C PRO A 79 -2.45 -2.27 4.34
N THR A 80 -1.50 -2.70 3.49
CA THR A 80 -0.09 -2.98 3.83
C THR A 80 0.55 -1.88 4.68
N ALA A 81 0.41 -0.62 4.27
CA ALA A 81 1.01 0.52 4.97
C ALA A 81 0.48 0.73 6.39
N ALA A 82 -0.73 0.27 6.71
CA ALA A 82 -1.29 0.34 8.07
C ALA A 82 -0.70 -0.71 9.02
N PHE A 83 -0.02 -1.73 8.50
CA PHE A 83 0.61 -2.83 9.23
C PHE A 83 2.13 -2.84 9.08
N TRP A 84 2.73 -1.70 8.71
CA TRP A 84 4.15 -1.64 8.39
C TRP A 84 5.07 -2.12 9.51
N GLN A 85 4.72 -1.90 10.79
CA GLN A 85 5.54 -2.31 11.94
C GLN A 85 5.55 -3.83 12.09
N GLU A 86 4.38 -4.44 12.04
CA GLU A 86 4.21 -5.89 12.11
C GLU A 86 4.90 -6.57 10.92
N LEU A 87 4.73 -6.01 9.73
CA LEU A 87 5.35 -6.51 8.51
C LEU A 87 6.88 -6.36 8.54
N ALA A 88 7.40 -5.22 9.02
CA ALA A 88 8.84 -5.02 9.18
C ALA A 88 9.47 -6.02 10.16
N THR A 89 8.68 -6.50 11.14
CA THR A 89 9.08 -7.52 12.11
C THR A 89 8.95 -8.93 11.53
N ALA A 90 7.84 -9.22 10.85
CA ALA A 90 7.56 -10.53 10.25
C ALA A 90 8.52 -10.86 9.09
N TYR A 91 8.96 -9.83 8.35
CA TYR A 91 9.85 -9.95 7.20
C TYR A 91 11.14 -9.14 7.44
N PRO A 92 12.04 -9.60 8.33
CA PRO A 92 13.22 -8.82 8.76
C PRO A 92 14.20 -8.51 7.62
N ASP A 93 14.23 -9.34 6.58
CA ASP A 93 15.11 -9.18 5.42
C ASP A 93 14.48 -8.32 4.31
N ALA A 94 13.18 -8.01 4.38
CA ALA A 94 12.51 -7.18 3.38
C ALA A 94 13.05 -5.75 3.40
N ARG A 95 13.27 -5.18 2.22
CA ARG A 95 13.55 -3.76 2.04
C ARG A 95 12.29 -2.93 2.24
N ILE A 96 12.40 -1.83 2.96
CA ILE A 96 11.26 -0.95 3.24
C ILE A 96 11.35 0.30 2.37
N ILE A 97 10.25 0.63 1.70
CA ILE A 97 10.13 1.87 0.94
C ILE A 97 9.07 2.75 1.60
N LEU A 98 9.43 3.96 1.98
CA LEU A 98 8.47 4.98 2.38
C LEU A 98 8.16 5.84 1.15
N SER A 99 7.10 5.49 0.44
CA SER A 99 6.63 6.35 -0.65
C SER A 99 5.99 7.61 -0.07
N THR A 100 6.40 8.78 -0.57
CA THR A 100 6.06 10.07 0.03
C THR A 100 5.74 11.15 -0.98
N ARG A 101 5.05 12.19 -0.53
CA ARG A 101 4.83 13.46 -1.19
C ARG A 101 4.59 14.56 -0.14
N SER A 102 4.56 15.84 -0.54
CA SER A 102 4.26 16.90 0.43
C SER A 102 2.90 16.69 1.08
N ALA A 103 2.80 16.91 2.39
CA ALA A 103 1.60 16.65 3.19
C ALA A 103 0.35 17.36 2.63
N GLU A 104 0.48 18.62 2.20
CA GLU A 104 -0.61 19.38 1.57
C GLU A 104 -1.07 18.73 0.25
N SER A 105 -0.12 18.32 -0.60
CA SER A 105 -0.44 17.66 -1.86
C SER A 105 -1.04 16.27 -1.64
N TRP A 106 -0.60 15.56 -0.61
CA TRP A 106 -1.16 14.28 -0.21
C TRP A 106 -2.60 14.45 0.30
N TYR A 107 -2.81 15.39 1.23
CA TYR A 107 -4.15 15.66 1.77
C TYR A 107 -5.14 16.04 0.66
N LYS A 108 -4.74 16.93 -0.25
CA LYS A 108 -5.59 17.27 -1.40
C LYS A 108 -5.99 16.03 -2.19
N SER A 109 -5.04 15.13 -2.47
CA SER A 109 -5.32 13.91 -3.23
C SER A 109 -6.24 12.94 -2.49
N ILE A 110 -5.99 12.67 -1.21
CA ILE A 110 -6.77 11.71 -0.43
C ILE A 110 -8.18 12.24 -0.13
N SER A 111 -8.32 13.53 0.18
CA SER A 111 -9.61 14.14 0.48
C SER A 111 -10.55 14.18 -0.73
N GLU A 112 -10.01 14.33 -1.92
CA GLU A 112 -10.78 14.35 -3.17
C GLU A 112 -11.06 12.95 -3.76
N THR A 113 -10.51 11.89 -3.17
CA THR A 113 -10.66 10.50 -3.64
C THR A 113 -11.14 9.60 -2.52
N ILE A 114 -10.23 8.98 -1.77
CA ILE A 114 -10.53 7.93 -0.78
C ILE A 114 -11.48 8.46 0.31
N LEU A 115 -11.17 9.61 0.94
CA LEU A 115 -12.02 10.13 2.02
C LEU A 115 -13.39 10.56 1.51
N ALA A 116 -13.46 11.16 0.32
CA ALA A 116 -14.75 11.55 -0.29
C ALA A 116 -15.67 10.34 -0.55
N THR A 117 -15.09 9.15 -0.73
CA THR A 117 -15.83 7.92 -0.99
C THR A 117 -16.10 7.15 0.30
N VAL A 118 -15.07 6.92 1.11
CA VAL A 118 -15.18 6.10 2.33
C VAL A 118 -16.03 6.78 3.41
N TRP A 119 -16.01 8.10 3.50
CA TRP A 119 -16.82 8.86 4.49
C TRP A 119 -18.23 9.22 4.01
N ALA A 120 -18.69 8.60 2.93
CA ALA A 120 -20.05 8.74 2.41
C ALA A 120 -20.77 7.37 2.37
N PRO A 121 -21.00 6.73 3.55
CA PRO A 121 -21.52 5.35 3.59
C PRO A 121 -22.90 5.18 2.94
N GLU A 122 -23.67 6.27 2.85
CA GLU A 122 -24.95 6.29 2.14
C GLU A 122 -24.83 6.10 0.61
N LYS A 123 -23.60 6.22 0.09
CA LYS A 123 -23.29 6.05 -1.34
C LYS A 123 -22.58 4.72 -1.66
N TRP A 124 -22.31 3.91 -0.64
CA TRP A 124 -21.61 2.65 -0.88
C TRP A 124 -22.50 1.68 -1.67
N PRO A 125 -21.99 1.11 -2.77
CA PRO A 125 -22.71 0.05 -3.50
C PRO A 125 -22.90 -1.18 -2.61
N ALA A 126 -24.07 -1.80 -2.67
CA ALA A 126 -24.41 -2.93 -1.82
C ALA A 126 -23.38 -4.08 -1.87
N PRO A 127 -22.82 -4.48 -3.04
CA PRO A 127 -21.80 -5.52 -3.09
C PRO A 127 -20.49 -5.15 -2.40
N ALA A 128 -20.13 -3.86 -2.32
CA ALA A 128 -18.87 -3.37 -1.80
C ALA A 128 -18.90 -2.97 -0.31
N VAL A 129 -20.02 -3.09 0.38
CA VAL A 129 -20.19 -2.62 1.77
C VAL A 129 -19.15 -3.21 2.72
N GLU A 130 -18.88 -4.50 2.65
CA GLU A 130 -17.89 -5.16 3.53
C GLU A 130 -16.46 -4.69 3.24
N TRP A 131 -16.12 -4.45 1.98
CA TRP A 131 -14.86 -3.85 1.60
C TRP A 131 -14.71 -2.43 2.17
N PHE A 132 -15.76 -1.58 2.03
CA PHE A 132 -15.73 -0.22 2.59
C PHE A 132 -15.61 -0.20 4.11
N LYS A 133 -16.27 -1.14 4.82
CA LYS A 133 -16.11 -1.29 6.26
C LYS A 133 -14.68 -1.64 6.64
N MET A 134 -14.06 -2.56 5.91
CA MET A 134 -12.66 -2.93 6.11
C MET A 134 -11.74 -1.73 5.86
N VAL A 135 -11.91 -1.01 4.74
CA VAL A 135 -11.12 0.19 4.42
C VAL A 135 -11.30 1.28 5.50
N THR A 136 -12.51 1.48 6.01
CA THR A 136 -12.75 2.42 7.12
C THR A 136 -11.88 2.10 8.32
N LYS A 137 -11.83 0.83 8.75
CA LYS A 137 -10.97 0.38 9.86
C LYS A 137 -9.48 0.54 9.56
N VAL A 138 -9.05 0.34 8.31
CA VAL A 138 -7.66 0.58 7.87
C VAL A 138 -7.30 2.07 8.02
N LEU A 139 -8.21 2.97 7.64
CA LEU A 139 -8.00 4.42 7.83
C LEU A 139 -8.01 4.81 9.31
N GLU A 140 -8.90 4.23 10.13
CA GLU A 140 -8.93 4.44 11.58
C GLU A 140 -7.63 3.96 12.22
N ARG A 141 -7.09 2.81 11.82
CA ARG A 141 -5.77 2.33 12.26
C ARG A 141 -4.65 3.31 11.86
N SER A 142 -4.76 3.95 10.70
CA SER A 142 -3.74 4.86 10.16
C SER A 142 -3.79 6.26 10.75
N PHE A 143 -4.97 6.77 11.04
CA PHE A 143 -5.20 8.17 11.45
C PHE A 143 -5.79 8.32 12.85
N GLY A 144 -6.16 7.21 13.51
CA GLY A 144 -6.96 7.28 14.74
C GLY A 144 -8.30 7.98 14.49
N ASP A 145 -8.66 8.87 15.42
CA ASP A 145 -9.93 9.63 15.35
C ASP A 145 -9.86 10.91 14.52
N ALA A 146 -8.75 11.12 13.75
CA ALA A 146 -8.58 12.33 12.96
C ALA A 146 -9.66 12.44 11.86
N LYS A 147 -10.38 13.57 11.84
CA LYS A 147 -11.45 13.83 10.87
C LYS A 147 -11.29 15.16 10.13
N ASP A 148 -10.56 16.10 10.70
CA ASP A 148 -10.27 17.38 10.05
C ASP A 148 -8.92 17.36 9.33
N LYS A 149 -8.72 18.35 8.47
CA LYS A 149 -7.52 18.47 7.63
C LYS A 149 -6.23 18.45 8.44
N ASP A 150 -6.16 19.24 9.50
CA ASP A 150 -4.91 19.46 10.23
C ASP A 150 -4.54 18.21 11.03
N ALA A 151 -5.52 17.54 11.63
CA ALA A 151 -5.33 16.28 12.33
C ALA A 151 -4.88 15.15 11.40
N ILE A 152 -5.46 15.04 10.18
CA ILE A 152 -5.08 14.05 9.19
C ILE A 152 -3.66 14.31 8.65
N ILE A 153 -3.30 15.57 8.38
CA ILE A 153 -1.94 15.95 7.98
C ILE A 153 -0.95 15.65 9.11
N ALA A 154 -1.32 15.92 10.35
CA ALA A 154 -0.48 15.60 11.50
C ALA A 154 -0.25 14.09 11.64
N ALA A 155 -1.30 13.27 11.46
CA ALA A 155 -1.20 11.81 11.47
C ALA A 155 -0.29 11.28 10.34
N TYR A 156 -0.44 11.81 9.13
CA TYR A 156 0.45 11.48 8.00
C TYR A 156 1.92 11.81 8.29
N THR A 157 2.17 13.01 8.81
CA THR A 157 3.53 13.46 9.13
C THR A 157 4.14 12.65 10.28
N ALA A 158 3.34 12.33 11.30
CA ALA A 158 3.76 11.48 12.41
C ALA A 158 4.09 10.05 11.94
N HIS A 159 3.28 9.49 11.04
CA HIS A 159 3.55 8.21 10.42
C HIS A 159 4.90 8.18 9.68
N GLU A 160 5.15 9.17 8.80
CA GLU A 160 6.44 9.27 8.11
C GLU A 160 7.62 9.37 9.08
N ALA A 161 7.46 10.16 10.14
CA ALA A 161 8.49 10.30 11.17
C ALA A 161 8.73 8.98 11.92
N ALA A 162 7.67 8.26 12.25
CA ALA A 162 7.75 6.97 12.93
C ALA A 162 8.48 5.91 12.08
N VAL A 163 8.15 5.82 10.78
CA VAL A 163 8.85 4.91 9.85
C VAL A 163 10.34 5.24 9.78
N LYS A 164 10.69 6.52 9.60
CA LYS A 164 12.08 6.98 9.51
C LYS A 164 12.86 6.74 10.80
N ALA A 165 12.21 6.79 11.95
CA ALA A 165 12.84 6.54 13.25
C ALA A 165 13.04 5.05 13.55
N ALA A 166 12.14 4.19 13.09
CA ALA A 166 12.14 2.78 13.44
C ALA A 166 12.93 1.89 12.47
N ILE A 167 13.01 2.26 11.19
CA ILE A 167 13.67 1.42 10.17
C ILE A 167 15.12 1.88 9.98
N PRO A 168 16.11 0.97 10.09
CA PRO A 168 17.51 1.28 9.83
C PRO A 168 17.74 1.86 8.43
N ALA A 169 18.64 2.82 8.32
CA ALA A 169 18.87 3.57 7.07
C ALA A 169 19.27 2.69 5.88
N GLU A 170 20.00 1.60 6.13
CA GLU A 170 20.41 0.63 5.11
C GLU A 170 19.24 -0.22 4.57
N ARG A 171 18.13 -0.26 5.34
CA ARG A 171 16.91 -1.01 5.01
C ARG A 171 15.78 -0.11 4.50
N LEU A 172 15.94 1.22 4.58
CA LEU A 172 14.90 2.20 4.26
C LEU A 172 15.25 3.06 3.04
N LEU A 173 14.34 3.14 2.09
CA LEU A 173 14.33 4.15 1.05
C LEU A 173 13.14 5.09 1.24
N VAL A 174 13.39 6.39 1.38
CA VAL A 174 12.34 7.42 1.23
C VAL A 174 12.29 7.80 -0.25
N HIS A 175 11.12 7.59 -0.90
CA HIS A 175 10.99 7.68 -2.35
C HIS A 175 9.75 8.46 -2.76
N SER A 176 9.92 9.39 -3.67
CA SER A 176 8.82 10.07 -4.36
C SER A 176 8.77 9.59 -5.81
N ALA A 177 7.58 9.45 -6.38
CA ALA A 177 7.44 9.12 -7.81
C ALA A 177 8.14 10.13 -8.74
N LYS A 178 8.46 11.34 -8.24
CA LYS A 178 9.22 12.35 -8.98
C LYS A 178 10.71 12.02 -9.09
N ASP A 179 11.24 11.21 -8.16
CA ASP A 179 12.65 10.84 -8.11
C ASP A 179 13.03 9.85 -9.21
N GLY A 180 12.02 9.17 -9.79
CA GLY A 180 12.21 8.23 -10.91
C GLY A 180 12.95 6.97 -10.51
N TRP A 181 13.66 6.38 -11.49
CA TRP A 181 14.31 5.09 -11.35
C TRP A 181 15.55 5.05 -10.47
N GLU A 182 16.41 6.06 -10.57
CA GLU A 182 17.78 5.98 -10.05
C GLU A 182 17.86 5.62 -8.56
N PRO A 183 17.16 6.32 -7.63
CA PRO A 183 17.25 5.98 -6.21
C PRO A 183 16.62 4.61 -5.91
N LEU A 184 15.54 4.24 -6.60
CA LEU A 184 14.87 2.95 -6.43
C LEU A 184 15.78 1.80 -6.88
N CYS A 185 16.34 1.89 -8.09
CA CYS A 185 17.23 0.87 -8.66
C CYS A 185 18.52 0.72 -7.84
N LYS A 186 19.10 1.85 -7.41
CA LYS A 186 20.28 1.83 -6.51
C LYS A 186 19.98 1.11 -5.20
N PHE A 187 18.83 1.40 -4.60
CA PHE A 187 18.42 0.78 -3.34
C PHE A 187 18.15 -0.72 -3.51
N LEU A 188 17.51 -1.12 -4.61
CA LEU A 188 17.21 -2.53 -4.90
C LEU A 188 18.40 -3.31 -5.46
N GLY A 189 19.48 -2.62 -5.88
CA GLY A 189 20.66 -3.26 -6.46
C GLY A 189 20.44 -3.80 -7.87
N VAL A 190 19.57 -3.16 -8.65
CA VAL A 190 19.19 -3.57 -10.01
C VAL A 190 19.54 -2.50 -11.03
N PRO A 191 19.70 -2.86 -12.34
CA PRO A 191 19.93 -1.87 -13.40
C PRO A 191 18.74 -0.91 -13.57
N VAL A 192 19.03 0.32 -14.01
CA VAL A 192 17.99 1.29 -14.39
C VAL A 192 17.40 0.90 -15.73
N PRO A 193 16.05 0.73 -15.85
CA PRO A 193 15.39 0.47 -17.13
C PRO A 193 15.56 1.61 -18.13
N ALA A 194 15.46 1.30 -19.43
CA ALA A 194 15.48 2.29 -20.49
C ALA A 194 14.15 3.05 -20.61
N GLU A 195 13.06 2.41 -20.20
CA GLU A 195 11.71 2.97 -20.22
C GLU A 195 11.54 4.06 -19.17
N PRO A 196 10.67 5.04 -19.38
CA PRO A 196 10.33 6.04 -18.37
C PRO A 196 9.76 5.39 -17.09
N TYR A 197 10.00 6.02 -15.95
CA TYR A 197 9.36 5.61 -14.68
C TYR A 197 7.83 5.66 -14.81
N PRO A 198 7.10 4.62 -14.38
CA PRO A 198 5.65 4.57 -14.47
C PRO A 198 5.01 5.76 -13.76
N ARG A 199 4.06 6.42 -14.43
CA ARG A 199 3.28 7.52 -13.86
C ARG A 199 1.81 7.27 -14.14
N THR A 200 1.10 6.84 -13.15
CA THR A 200 -0.32 6.46 -13.22
C THR A 200 -1.02 6.78 -11.90
N ASN A 201 -2.31 6.53 -11.85
CA ASN A 201 -3.20 6.79 -10.73
C ASN A 201 -3.48 8.27 -10.51
N SER A 202 -3.83 8.95 -11.60
CA SER A 202 -4.50 10.24 -11.54
C SER A 202 -5.82 10.12 -10.76
N LYS A 203 -6.47 11.25 -10.50
CA LYS A 203 -7.80 11.25 -9.87
C LYS A 203 -8.84 10.56 -10.77
N GLU A 204 -8.72 10.77 -12.08
CA GLU A 204 -9.57 10.19 -13.11
C GLU A 204 -9.45 8.67 -13.11
N GLU A 205 -8.23 8.14 -13.20
CA GLU A 205 -7.96 6.69 -13.15
C GLU A 205 -8.45 6.04 -11.85
N PHE A 206 -8.35 6.73 -10.70
CA PHE A 206 -8.88 6.23 -9.44
C PHE A 206 -10.39 5.97 -9.52
N PHE A 207 -11.16 6.89 -10.09
CA PHE A 207 -12.61 6.72 -10.22
C PHE A 207 -13.00 5.73 -11.33
N GLU A 208 -12.18 5.55 -12.35
CA GLU A 208 -12.36 4.50 -13.37
C GLU A 208 -12.25 3.12 -12.74
N HIS A 209 -11.19 2.84 -11.99
CA HIS A 209 -11.03 1.57 -11.27
C HIS A 209 -12.16 1.30 -10.26
N MET A 210 -12.67 2.33 -9.60
CA MET A 210 -13.80 2.16 -8.68
C MET A 210 -15.09 1.79 -9.41
N LYS A 211 -15.33 2.28 -10.63
CA LYS A 211 -16.50 1.92 -11.44
C LYS A 211 -16.42 0.50 -11.98
N GLU A 212 -15.24 0.09 -12.44
CA GLU A 212 -15.00 -1.28 -12.91
C GLU A 212 -15.28 -2.30 -11.79
N ALA A 213 -14.97 -1.95 -10.53
CA ALA A 213 -15.28 -2.77 -9.36
C ALA A 213 -16.79 -2.83 -9.03
N ASP A 214 -17.57 -1.81 -9.39
CA ASP A 214 -19.03 -1.78 -9.19
C ASP A 214 -19.77 -2.67 -10.20
N ASP A 215 -19.17 -2.95 -11.36
CA ASP A 215 -19.76 -3.75 -12.45
C ASP A 215 -19.45 -5.26 -12.33
N MET A 216 -18.64 -5.69 -11.33
CA MET A 216 -18.30 -7.11 -11.05
C MET A 216 -19.14 -7.69 -9.90
#